data_83b34f54c7b7d8c570803c2015e6b1a4
#
_entry.id   83b34f54c7b7d8c570803c2015e6b1a4
#
_cell.length_a   1.000
_cell.length_b   1.000
_cell.length_c   1.000
_cell.angle_alpha   90.00
_cell.angle_beta   90.00
_cell.angle_gamma   90.00
#
_symmetry.space_group_name_H-M   'P 1'
#
loop_
_entity.id
_entity.type
_entity.pdbx_description
1 polymer ?
#
loop_
_entity_poly.entity_id
_entity_poly.type
_entity_poly.pdbx_seq_one_letter_code
_entity_poly.pdbx_strand_id
1 'polypeptide(L)'
;EWEKNSLKPWISKHPERESEFKTRTAGIKVGRLYTPLDLAGSYTDKLGFPGAFPYTRGIYATMYRGRLWTIRQYAGYGTPRETNQLFSKLLSWGQTGLSLAFDLPSQCGYDSDHTLAEGEVGRVGVAINTLRDMEEVFAGIPLEKISTSMTINATAPIMLAMYIAIGEKQGTNISRLNGTVQNDILKEVVARNAWMLELEPSMKLAVDIIEYCTRHMPNFNHISITDYHFREAGADSVRAAAFMFADAIEYIRWTLKRGLSVDDFASQVSFFLGSYMDI
;
A
#
# COMPACT_ATOMS: atom_id res chain seq x y z
N GLU A 1 -42.12 -15.10 -6.56
CA GLU A 1 -43.28 -14.99 -5.67
C GLU A 1 -43.14 -13.84 -4.69
N TRP A 2 -42.01 -13.70 -4.01
CA TRP A 2 -41.79 -12.60 -3.06
C TRP A 2 -41.96 -11.22 -3.69
N GLU A 3 -41.36 -10.98 -4.87
CA GLU A 3 -41.54 -9.71 -5.56
C GLU A 3 -42.99 -9.37 -5.87
N LYS A 4 -43.76 -10.38 -6.26
CA LYS A 4 -45.16 -10.20 -6.61
C LYS A 4 -46.06 -10.00 -5.38
N ASN A 5 -45.84 -10.82 -4.36
CA ASN A 5 -46.75 -10.93 -3.23
C ASN A 5 -46.40 -10.02 -2.05
N SER A 6 -45.14 -9.60 -1.94
CA SER A 6 -44.67 -8.77 -0.83
C SER A 6 -44.11 -7.43 -1.29
N LEU A 7 -43.13 -7.44 -2.21
CA LEU A 7 -42.40 -6.24 -2.59
C LEU A 7 -43.28 -5.23 -3.34
N LYS A 8 -43.93 -5.63 -4.42
CA LYS A 8 -44.80 -4.72 -5.22
C LYS A 8 -45.91 -4.08 -4.40
N PRO A 9 -46.67 -4.83 -3.57
CA PRO A 9 -47.69 -4.23 -2.71
C PRO A 9 -47.13 -3.28 -1.66
N TRP A 10 -45.91 -3.55 -1.17
CA TRP A 10 -45.27 -2.65 -0.21
C TRP A 10 -44.83 -1.35 -0.86
N ILE A 11 -44.12 -1.42 -2.00
CA ILE A 11 -43.62 -0.23 -2.72
C ILE A 11 -44.78 0.66 -3.19
N SER A 12 -45.89 0.08 -3.55
CA SER A 12 -47.07 0.87 -3.95
C SER A 12 -47.60 1.79 -2.84
N LYS A 13 -47.41 1.42 -1.58
CA LYS A 13 -47.78 2.20 -0.39
C LYS A 13 -46.62 3.00 0.21
N HIS A 14 -45.40 2.52 0.01
CA HIS A 14 -44.19 3.08 0.57
C HIS A 14 -43.12 3.17 -0.55
N PRO A 15 -43.17 4.18 -1.41
CA PRO A 15 -42.26 4.31 -2.53
C PRO A 15 -40.83 4.44 -2.04
N GLU A 16 -39.91 3.86 -2.79
CA GLU A 16 -38.48 4.01 -2.52
C GLU A 16 -38.02 5.45 -2.77
N ARG A 17 -36.98 5.88 -2.08
CA ARG A 17 -36.43 7.24 -2.20
C ARG A 17 -35.98 7.58 -3.62
N GLU A 18 -35.52 6.57 -4.36
CA GLU A 18 -35.00 6.68 -5.73
C GLU A 18 -35.45 5.47 -6.54
N SER A 19 -35.62 5.66 -7.85
CA SER A 19 -35.99 4.58 -8.77
C SER A 19 -34.81 3.61 -9.04
N GLU A 20 -33.61 4.06 -8.80
CA GLU A 20 -32.37 3.29 -9.01
C GLU A 20 -31.30 3.72 -8.03
N PHE A 21 -30.72 2.77 -7.32
CA PHE A 21 -29.58 2.99 -6.44
C PHE A 21 -28.28 2.65 -7.16
N LYS A 22 -27.27 3.51 -7.01
CA LYS A 22 -25.94 3.36 -7.58
C LYS A 22 -24.86 3.60 -6.54
N THR A 23 -23.69 2.97 -6.72
CA THR A 23 -22.53 3.31 -5.93
C THR A 23 -22.14 4.77 -6.16
N ARG A 24 -21.74 5.47 -5.09
CA ARG A 24 -21.54 6.91 -5.12
C ARG A 24 -20.38 7.33 -6.04
N THR A 25 -19.29 6.58 -6.04
CA THR A 25 -18.07 6.96 -6.73
C THR A 25 -18.00 6.46 -8.18
N ALA A 26 -18.52 5.27 -8.47
CA ALA A 26 -18.41 4.64 -9.79
C ALA A 26 -19.74 4.57 -10.57
N GLY A 27 -20.85 4.95 -9.94
CA GLY A 27 -22.18 4.91 -10.58
C GLY A 27 -22.66 3.49 -10.92
N ILE A 28 -22.10 2.45 -10.32
CA ILE A 28 -22.47 1.06 -10.55
C ILE A 28 -23.85 0.81 -9.92
N LYS A 29 -24.75 0.25 -10.69
CA LYS A 29 -26.09 -0.09 -10.22
C LYS A 29 -26.04 -1.14 -9.14
N VAL A 30 -26.75 -0.88 -8.03
CA VAL A 30 -26.85 -1.79 -6.89
C VAL A 30 -28.26 -2.36 -6.81
N GLY A 31 -28.36 -3.68 -6.78
CA GLY A 31 -29.62 -4.40 -6.62
C GLY A 31 -30.17 -4.27 -5.19
N ARG A 32 -31.49 -4.27 -5.04
CA ARG A 32 -32.13 -4.26 -3.73
C ARG A 32 -31.77 -5.47 -2.89
N LEU A 33 -31.61 -6.62 -3.51
CA LEU A 33 -31.33 -7.88 -2.89
C LEU A 33 -30.52 -8.74 -3.88
N TYR A 34 -29.51 -9.41 -3.38
CA TYR A 34 -28.77 -10.42 -4.12
C TYR A 34 -29.07 -11.79 -3.51
N THR A 35 -29.35 -12.75 -4.37
CA THR A 35 -29.74 -14.11 -3.99
C THR A 35 -28.84 -15.12 -4.72
N PRO A 36 -28.86 -16.41 -4.35
CA PRO A 36 -28.17 -17.45 -5.12
C PRO A 36 -28.58 -17.52 -6.60
N LEU A 37 -29.77 -16.99 -6.97
CA LEU A 37 -30.24 -16.92 -8.37
C LEU A 37 -29.46 -15.89 -9.20
N ASP A 38 -28.83 -14.92 -8.57
CA ASP A 38 -27.98 -13.91 -9.23
C ASP A 38 -26.58 -14.45 -9.53
N LEU A 39 -26.24 -15.62 -9.00
CA LEU A 39 -24.95 -16.30 -9.23
C LEU A 39 -25.06 -17.24 -10.41
N ALA A 40 -24.47 -16.88 -11.54
CA ALA A 40 -24.33 -17.81 -12.67
C ALA A 40 -23.16 -18.76 -12.43
N GLY A 41 -23.35 -20.08 -12.57
CA GLY A 41 -22.31 -21.11 -12.43
C GLY A 41 -22.13 -21.66 -11.01
N SER A 42 -21.11 -22.48 -10.81
CA SER A 42 -20.82 -23.08 -9.52
C SER A 42 -20.26 -22.07 -8.53
N TYR A 43 -20.80 -22.10 -7.32
CA TYR A 43 -20.30 -21.30 -6.19
C TYR A 43 -18.80 -21.59 -5.90
N THR A 44 -18.42 -22.87 -5.95
CA THR A 44 -17.04 -23.30 -5.68
C THR A 44 -16.07 -22.81 -6.76
N ASP A 45 -16.48 -22.86 -8.03
CA ASP A 45 -15.62 -22.44 -9.15
C ASP A 45 -15.38 -20.94 -9.16
N LYS A 46 -16.38 -20.17 -8.75
CA LYS A 46 -16.27 -18.70 -8.71
C LYS A 46 -15.57 -18.16 -7.47
N LEU A 47 -15.85 -18.75 -6.32
CA LEU A 47 -15.32 -18.25 -5.04
C LEU A 47 -14.13 -19.05 -4.53
N GLY A 48 -13.99 -20.32 -4.90
CA GLY A 48 -12.92 -21.17 -4.42
C GLY A 48 -12.88 -21.34 -2.91
N PHE A 49 -11.74 -21.78 -2.42
CA PHE A 49 -11.45 -21.93 -1.00
C PHE A 49 -10.41 -20.90 -0.53
N PRO A 50 -10.37 -20.55 0.78
CA PRO A 50 -9.33 -19.67 1.31
C PRO A 50 -7.93 -20.22 1.03
N GLY A 51 -7.00 -19.38 0.60
CA GLY A 51 -5.63 -19.76 0.27
C GLY A 51 -5.45 -20.47 -1.08
N ALA A 52 -6.52 -20.60 -1.87
CA ALA A 52 -6.48 -21.19 -3.22
C ALA A 52 -7.00 -20.20 -4.27
N PHE A 53 -6.50 -20.34 -5.51
CA PHE A 53 -7.02 -19.58 -6.65
C PHE A 53 -8.55 -19.77 -6.77
N PRO A 54 -9.32 -18.72 -7.07
CA PRO A 54 -8.97 -17.34 -7.43
C PRO A 54 -8.75 -16.36 -6.26
N TYR A 55 -8.48 -16.82 -5.05
CA TYR A 55 -8.16 -16.04 -3.85
C TYR A 55 -9.25 -15.04 -3.41
N THR A 56 -10.47 -15.20 -3.82
CA THR A 56 -11.60 -14.31 -3.46
C THR A 56 -11.88 -14.27 -1.96
N ARG A 57 -11.45 -15.32 -1.24
CA ARG A 57 -11.54 -15.46 0.22
C ARG A 57 -10.23 -15.17 0.95
N GLY A 58 -9.27 -14.56 0.26
CA GLY A 58 -7.95 -14.23 0.77
C GLY A 58 -6.90 -15.33 0.57
N ILE A 59 -5.64 -14.94 0.78
CA ILE A 59 -4.46 -15.75 0.49
C ILE A 59 -4.12 -16.78 1.57
N TYR A 60 -4.76 -16.72 2.73
CA TYR A 60 -4.49 -17.63 3.85
C TYR A 60 -5.59 -18.67 4.03
N ALA A 61 -5.21 -19.95 4.07
CA ALA A 61 -6.17 -21.06 4.24
C ALA A 61 -6.99 -20.96 5.54
N THR A 62 -6.42 -20.42 6.60
CA THR A 62 -7.11 -20.19 7.89
C THR A 62 -7.78 -18.83 7.97
N MET A 63 -7.69 -18.01 6.92
CA MET A 63 -8.15 -16.61 6.90
C MET A 63 -7.49 -15.83 8.06
N TYR A 64 -8.25 -15.12 8.88
CA TYR A 64 -7.73 -14.38 10.04
C TYR A 64 -7.76 -15.16 11.36
N ARG A 65 -8.06 -16.46 11.33
CA ARG A 65 -8.08 -17.30 12.53
C ARG A 65 -6.69 -17.70 13.00
N GLY A 66 -5.74 -17.84 12.07
CA GLY A 66 -4.34 -18.11 12.39
C GLY A 66 -3.55 -16.88 12.79
N ARG A 67 -3.80 -15.77 12.11
CA ARG A 67 -3.16 -14.48 12.37
C ARG A 67 -4.11 -13.35 12.00
N LEU A 68 -4.22 -12.37 12.87
CA LEU A 68 -4.95 -11.13 12.59
C LEU A 68 -4.15 -10.26 11.61
N TRP A 69 -4.83 -9.31 10.99
CA TRP A 69 -4.19 -8.28 10.17
C TRP A 69 -3.27 -7.41 10.99
N THR A 70 -2.25 -6.87 10.36
CA THR A 70 -1.35 -5.90 10.97
C THR A 70 -2.02 -4.53 10.99
N ILE A 71 -2.04 -3.88 12.17
CA ILE A 71 -2.50 -2.50 12.31
C ILE A 71 -1.27 -1.60 12.33
N ARG A 72 -1.26 -0.60 11.45
CA ARG A 72 -0.24 0.45 11.37
C ARG A 72 -0.91 1.80 11.28
N GLN A 73 -0.52 2.71 12.16
CA GLN A 73 -0.86 4.11 12.01
C GLN A 73 0.24 4.78 11.15
N TYR A 74 -0.17 5.52 10.11
CA TYR A 74 0.73 6.35 9.34
C TYR A 74 1.20 7.51 10.22
N ALA A 75 2.47 7.56 10.53
CA ALA A 75 3.01 8.45 11.53
C ALA A 75 4.46 8.85 11.22
N GLY A 76 4.80 10.07 11.58
CA GLY A 76 6.09 10.73 11.41
C GLY A 76 5.87 12.23 11.31
N TYR A 77 6.66 12.99 12.05
CA TYR A 77 6.63 14.46 12.00
C TYR A 77 7.90 15.02 12.68
N GLY A 78 8.23 16.25 12.36
CA GLY A 78 9.29 16.98 13.02
C GLY A 78 10.64 16.30 12.89
N THR A 79 11.29 16.10 14.01
CA THR A 79 12.60 15.49 14.11
C THR A 79 12.54 13.94 14.16
N PRO A 80 13.64 13.24 13.81
CA PRO A 80 13.77 11.80 14.01
C PRO A 80 13.45 11.35 15.44
N ARG A 81 13.89 12.11 16.43
CA ARG A 81 13.65 11.83 17.86
C ARG A 81 12.17 11.90 18.25
N GLU A 82 11.45 12.91 17.79
CA GLU A 82 10.01 13.03 18.06
C GLU A 82 9.24 11.88 17.43
N THR A 83 9.61 11.49 16.21
CA THR A 83 9.04 10.35 15.51
C THR A 83 9.35 9.03 16.24
N ASN A 84 10.57 8.84 16.76
CA ASN A 84 10.92 7.68 17.58
C ASN A 84 10.06 7.58 18.85
N GLN A 85 9.87 8.71 19.55
CA GLN A 85 9.02 8.76 20.75
C GLN A 85 7.57 8.36 20.43
N LEU A 86 7.04 8.85 19.30
CA LEU A 86 5.71 8.47 18.84
C LEU A 86 5.65 6.97 18.51
N PHE A 87 6.62 6.42 17.77
CA PHE A 87 6.67 5.00 17.46
C PHE A 87 6.73 4.12 18.69
N SER A 88 7.57 4.46 19.66
CA SER A 88 7.66 3.77 20.94
C SER A 88 6.32 3.75 21.67
N LYS A 89 5.61 4.88 21.67
CA LYS A 89 4.27 5.01 22.26
C LYS A 89 3.23 4.15 21.52
N LEU A 90 3.21 4.18 20.19
CA LEU A 90 2.29 3.38 19.37
C LEU A 90 2.50 1.86 19.60
N LEU A 91 3.75 1.42 19.66
CA LEU A 91 4.09 0.03 20.00
C LEU A 91 3.64 -0.34 21.42
N SER A 92 3.83 0.54 22.41
CA SER A 92 3.34 0.31 23.77
C SER A 92 1.83 0.22 23.86
N TRP A 93 1.10 0.83 22.93
CA TRP A 93 -0.36 0.74 22.81
C TRP A 93 -0.85 -0.48 22.05
N GLY A 94 0.07 -1.36 21.63
CA GLY A 94 -0.27 -2.63 21.01
C GLY A 94 -0.34 -2.60 19.49
N GLN A 95 0.22 -1.58 18.82
CA GLN A 95 0.42 -1.65 17.38
C GLN A 95 1.38 -2.80 17.04
N THR A 96 1.08 -3.48 15.92
CA THR A 96 1.84 -4.66 15.48
C THR A 96 2.80 -4.35 14.33
N GLY A 97 2.84 -3.10 13.89
CA GLY A 97 3.76 -2.60 12.87
C GLY A 97 3.81 -1.09 12.85
N LEU A 98 4.78 -0.56 12.14
CA LEU A 98 5.00 0.87 11.97
C LEU A 98 4.77 1.29 10.53
N SER A 99 4.31 2.52 10.33
CA SER A 99 4.21 3.14 9.01
C SER A 99 4.86 4.52 9.07
N LEU A 100 6.00 4.66 8.40
CA LEU A 100 6.82 5.87 8.44
C LEU A 100 6.39 6.86 7.38
N ALA A 101 6.04 8.06 7.83
CA ALA A 101 5.77 9.23 6.99
C ALA A 101 7.03 10.07 6.86
N PHE A 102 7.44 10.37 5.63
CA PHE A 102 8.57 11.27 5.31
C PHE A 102 8.04 12.64 4.92
N ASP A 103 8.79 13.68 5.24
CA ASP A 103 8.48 15.03 4.79
C ASP A 103 8.68 15.21 3.28
N LEU A 104 8.17 16.29 2.72
CA LEU A 104 8.25 16.55 1.28
C LEU A 104 9.70 16.65 0.76
N PRO A 105 10.63 17.34 1.44
CA PRO A 105 12.03 17.36 1.01
C PRO A 105 12.62 15.95 0.89
N SER A 106 12.48 15.10 1.92
CA SER A 106 12.95 13.70 1.88
C SER A 106 12.31 12.89 0.75
N GLN A 107 11.04 13.14 0.44
CA GLN A 107 10.34 12.47 -0.65
C GLN A 107 10.83 12.90 -2.04
N CYS A 108 11.22 14.17 -2.19
CA CYS A 108 11.69 14.75 -3.45
C CYS A 108 13.22 14.69 -3.63
N GLY A 109 13.96 14.18 -2.64
CA GLY A 109 15.41 14.07 -2.70
C GLY A 109 16.16 15.36 -2.39
N TYR A 110 15.55 16.24 -1.60
CA TYR A 110 16.19 17.45 -1.08
C TYR A 110 16.61 17.28 0.36
N ASP A 111 17.80 17.78 0.70
CA ASP A 111 18.24 17.94 2.07
C ASP A 111 17.47 19.10 2.76
N SER A 112 17.38 19.06 4.07
CA SER A 112 16.61 20.06 4.84
C SER A 112 17.14 21.48 4.74
N ASP A 113 18.39 21.69 4.36
CA ASP A 113 19.01 23.00 4.14
C ASP A 113 18.86 23.52 2.71
N HIS A 114 18.25 22.76 1.82
CA HIS A 114 17.98 23.20 0.46
C HIS A 114 16.92 24.31 0.45
N THR A 115 17.09 25.31 -0.41
CA THR A 115 16.17 26.47 -0.48
C THR A 115 14.72 26.10 -0.76
N LEU A 116 14.46 25.05 -1.54
CA LEU A 116 13.09 24.54 -1.81
C LEU A 116 12.49 23.76 -0.63
N ALA A 117 13.28 23.42 0.38
CA ALA A 117 12.81 22.73 1.58
C ALA A 117 12.25 23.70 2.63
N GLU A 118 12.45 25.00 2.47
CA GLU A 118 12.02 26.03 3.44
C GLU A 118 10.51 25.94 3.72
N GLY A 119 10.15 25.80 4.98
CA GLY A 119 8.76 25.69 5.43
C GLY A 119 8.12 24.30 5.30
N GLU A 120 8.80 23.31 4.72
CA GLU A 120 8.29 21.94 4.54
C GLU A 120 9.02 20.88 5.37
N VAL A 121 10.17 21.24 5.97
CA VAL A 121 10.97 20.31 6.78
C VAL A 121 10.20 19.84 8.00
N GLY A 122 10.03 18.52 8.14
CA GLY A 122 9.36 17.91 9.28
C GLY A 122 7.86 18.13 9.39
N ARG A 123 7.22 18.75 8.38
CA ARG A 123 5.83 19.22 8.46
C ARG A 123 4.78 18.12 8.22
N VAL A 124 4.92 17.36 7.14
CA VAL A 124 3.96 16.30 6.75
C VAL A 124 4.51 14.90 6.98
N GLY A 125 5.68 14.83 7.57
CA GLY A 125 6.42 13.63 7.87
C GLY A 125 7.73 13.98 8.56
N VAL A 126 8.55 12.99 8.87
CA VAL A 126 9.88 13.20 9.47
C VAL A 126 10.91 13.56 8.39
N ALA A 127 11.77 14.50 8.71
CA ALA A 127 12.93 14.83 7.89
C ALA A 127 14.02 13.78 8.04
N ILE A 128 14.42 13.13 6.95
CA ILE A 128 15.50 12.15 6.90
C ILE A 128 16.50 12.57 5.84
N ASN A 129 17.65 13.08 6.27
CA ASN A 129 18.74 13.51 5.38
C ASN A 129 19.88 12.50 5.39
N THR A 130 20.10 11.83 6.51
CA THR A 130 21.27 10.97 6.74
C THR A 130 20.90 9.63 7.34
N LEU A 131 21.82 8.67 7.28
CA LEU A 131 21.70 7.39 8.00
C LEU A 131 21.50 7.61 9.51
N ARG A 132 22.11 8.64 10.09
CA ARG A 132 21.97 8.96 11.51
C ARG A 132 20.52 9.33 11.87
N ASP A 133 19.84 10.08 11.04
CA ASP A 133 18.43 10.43 11.25
C ASP A 133 17.56 9.18 11.25
N MET A 134 17.80 8.27 10.31
CA MET A 134 17.08 7.00 10.24
C MET A 134 17.41 6.09 11.44
N GLU A 135 18.66 6.08 11.92
CA GLU A 135 19.06 5.39 13.16
C GLU A 135 18.30 5.95 14.36
N GLU A 136 18.15 7.26 14.46
CA GLU A 136 17.43 7.90 15.57
C GLU A 136 15.94 7.56 15.54
N VAL A 137 15.30 7.52 14.36
CA VAL A 137 13.90 7.08 14.21
C VAL A 137 13.68 5.68 14.76
N PHE A 138 14.60 4.75 14.51
CA PHE A 138 14.47 3.34 14.93
C PHE A 138 15.28 2.98 16.18
N ALA A 139 15.79 3.97 16.92
CA ALA A 139 16.55 3.73 18.15
C ALA A 139 15.73 2.93 19.16
N GLY A 140 16.27 1.80 19.65
CA GLY A 140 15.60 0.93 20.60
C GLY A 140 14.43 0.11 20.07
N ILE A 141 14.13 0.18 18.78
CA ILE A 141 13.05 -0.57 18.14
C ILE A 141 13.65 -1.79 17.42
N PRO A 142 13.32 -3.03 17.83
CA PRO A 142 13.90 -4.25 17.23
C PRO A 142 13.25 -4.54 15.88
N LEU A 143 13.95 -4.24 14.79
CA LEU A 143 13.42 -4.33 13.42
C LEU A 143 13.02 -5.75 13.01
N GLU A 144 13.64 -6.77 13.56
CA GLU A 144 13.28 -8.17 13.27
C GLU A 144 11.92 -8.61 13.87
N LYS A 145 11.40 -7.85 14.85
CA LYS A 145 10.15 -8.20 15.56
C LYS A 145 8.94 -7.42 15.09
N ILE A 146 9.14 -6.38 14.28
CA ILE A 146 8.08 -5.52 13.78
C ILE A 146 8.02 -5.57 12.26
N SER A 147 6.89 -5.16 11.71
CA SER A 147 6.76 -4.90 10.28
C SER A 147 6.73 -3.40 10.04
N THR A 148 7.63 -2.91 9.18
CA THR A 148 7.73 -1.47 8.88
C THR A 148 7.27 -1.18 7.46
N SER A 149 6.33 -0.27 7.31
CA SER A 149 5.94 0.29 6.01
C SER A 149 6.59 1.66 5.84
N MET A 150 7.19 1.90 4.70
CA MET A 150 7.77 3.19 4.31
C MET A 150 7.02 3.74 3.10
N THR A 151 6.28 4.83 3.32
CA THR A 151 5.53 5.50 2.25
C THR A 151 6.46 6.45 1.51
N ILE A 152 7.30 5.88 0.68
CA ILE A 152 8.35 6.58 -0.06
C ILE A 152 8.49 6.01 -1.48
N ASN A 153 8.74 6.85 -2.46
CA ASN A 153 8.76 6.50 -3.87
C ASN A 153 10.08 6.90 -4.55
N ALA A 154 10.25 8.17 -4.91
CA ALA A 154 11.43 8.62 -5.65
C ALA A 154 12.76 8.31 -4.94
N THR A 155 12.81 8.52 -3.63
CA THR A 155 13.98 8.26 -2.78
C THR A 155 13.95 6.88 -2.09
N ALA A 156 13.02 6.01 -2.47
CA ALA A 156 12.88 4.67 -1.89
C ALA A 156 14.20 3.86 -1.88
N PRO A 157 15.04 3.89 -2.92
CA PRO A 157 16.31 3.15 -2.89
C PRO A 157 17.24 3.59 -1.75
N ILE A 158 17.31 4.90 -1.50
CA ILE A 158 18.15 5.48 -0.46
C ILE A 158 17.59 5.12 0.92
N MET A 159 16.29 5.31 1.13
CA MET A 159 15.63 5.04 2.40
C MET A 159 15.64 3.56 2.76
N LEU A 160 15.47 2.68 1.77
CA LEU A 160 15.59 1.24 1.99
C LEU A 160 17.01 0.83 2.32
N ALA A 161 18.02 1.39 1.64
CA ALA A 161 19.42 1.13 1.95
C ALA A 161 19.79 1.55 3.39
N MET A 162 19.31 2.71 3.84
CA MET A 162 19.47 3.15 5.23
C MET A 162 18.78 2.19 6.21
N TYR A 163 17.57 1.74 5.90
CA TYR A 163 16.81 0.79 6.73
C TYR A 163 17.53 -0.56 6.85
N ILE A 164 18.09 -1.07 5.76
CA ILE A 164 18.90 -2.29 5.76
C ILE A 164 20.14 -2.10 6.63
N ALA A 165 20.86 -0.99 6.47
CA ALA A 165 22.06 -0.69 7.25
C ALA A 165 21.79 -0.63 8.76
N ILE A 166 20.62 -0.12 9.17
CA ILE A 166 20.20 -0.14 10.58
C ILE A 166 19.92 -1.56 11.05
N GLY A 167 19.24 -2.37 10.24
CA GLY A 167 19.00 -3.78 10.54
C GLY A 167 20.32 -4.53 10.79
N GLU A 168 21.30 -4.34 9.92
CA GLU A 168 22.65 -4.92 10.06
C GLU A 168 23.36 -4.42 11.34
N LYS A 169 23.29 -3.11 11.65
CA LYS A 169 23.85 -2.56 12.90
C LYS A 169 23.19 -3.12 14.15
N GLN A 170 21.91 -3.49 14.08
CA GLN A 170 21.19 -4.17 15.17
C GLN A 170 21.50 -5.68 15.22
N GLY A 171 22.34 -6.21 14.32
CA GLY A 171 22.64 -7.64 14.22
C GLY A 171 21.52 -8.47 13.60
N THR A 172 20.55 -7.84 12.95
CA THR A 172 19.44 -8.52 12.28
C THR A 172 19.89 -9.05 10.92
N ASN A 173 19.60 -10.31 10.64
CA ASN A 173 19.76 -10.82 9.28
C ASN A 173 18.72 -10.14 8.37
N ILE A 174 19.16 -9.55 7.27
CA ILE A 174 18.31 -8.81 6.33
C ILE A 174 17.14 -9.66 5.81
N SER A 175 17.31 -10.97 5.67
CA SER A 175 16.25 -11.90 5.28
C SER A 175 15.10 -12.00 6.29
N ARG A 176 15.30 -11.52 7.52
CA ARG A 176 14.27 -11.49 8.58
C ARG A 176 13.55 -10.14 8.67
N LEU A 177 14.04 -9.11 7.98
CA LEU A 177 13.36 -7.83 7.92
C LEU A 177 12.00 -8.00 7.24
N ASN A 178 10.97 -7.49 7.88
CA ASN A 178 9.58 -7.56 7.42
C ASN A 178 9.05 -6.15 7.22
N GLY A 179 8.45 -5.90 6.08
CA GLY A 179 7.94 -4.58 5.79
C GLY A 179 7.53 -4.38 4.34
N THR A 180 7.38 -3.12 4.00
CA THR A 180 6.98 -2.70 2.66
C THR A 180 7.61 -1.34 2.38
N VAL A 181 8.10 -1.15 1.17
CA VAL A 181 8.38 0.17 0.59
C VAL A 181 7.35 0.43 -0.51
N GLN A 182 6.86 1.67 -0.63
CA GLN A 182 5.85 1.97 -1.66
C GLN A 182 6.45 1.85 -3.07
N ASN A 183 7.55 2.56 -3.35
CA ASN A 183 8.36 2.37 -4.57
C ASN A 183 7.56 2.46 -5.90
N ASP A 184 6.46 3.23 -5.89
CA ASP A 184 5.55 3.35 -7.02
C ASP A 184 5.78 4.68 -7.75
N ILE A 185 6.67 4.68 -8.72
CA ILE A 185 7.11 5.86 -9.48
C ILE A 185 6.08 6.29 -10.53
N LEU A 186 5.40 5.35 -11.18
CA LEU A 186 4.46 5.68 -12.24
C LEU A 186 3.33 6.57 -11.72
N LYS A 187 2.76 6.26 -10.56
CA LYS A 187 1.73 7.10 -9.96
C LYS A 187 2.26 8.46 -9.50
N GLU A 188 3.54 8.57 -9.13
CA GLU A 188 4.15 9.88 -8.81
C GLU A 188 4.18 10.79 -10.03
N VAL A 189 4.51 10.24 -11.20
CA VAL A 189 4.54 11.01 -12.46
C VAL A 189 3.14 11.35 -12.93
N VAL A 190 2.20 10.41 -12.86
CA VAL A 190 0.85 10.58 -13.44
C VAL A 190 -0.10 11.37 -12.54
N ALA A 191 -0.01 11.20 -11.23
CA ALA A 191 -1.03 11.73 -10.31
C ALA A 191 -0.51 12.67 -9.23
N ARG A 192 0.71 12.46 -8.69
CA ARG A 192 1.16 13.16 -7.49
C ARG A 192 2.20 14.25 -7.73
N ASN A 193 2.96 14.17 -8.82
CA ASN A 193 4.02 15.11 -9.19
C ASN A 193 5.18 15.23 -8.17
N ALA A 194 5.60 14.11 -7.56
CA ALA A 194 6.70 14.06 -6.60
C ALA A 194 7.78 13.07 -7.04
N TRP A 195 8.63 13.47 -7.99
CA TRP A 195 9.73 12.65 -8.48
C TRP A 195 11.07 13.38 -8.33
N MET A 196 12.15 12.61 -8.30
CA MET A 196 13.53 13.10 -8.17
C MET A 196 14.29 13.05 -9.50
N LEU A 197 14.07 12.00 -10.28
CA LEU A 197 14.74 11.74 -11.54
C LEU A 197 13.72 11.59 -12.67
N GLU A 198 14.17 11.69 -13.91
CA GLU A 198 13.39 11.34 -15.09
C GLU A 198 12.80 9.93 -14.98
N LEU A 199 11.75 9.64 -15.74
CA LEU A 199 10.97 8.41 -15.62
C LEU A 199 11.82 7.14 -15.80
N GLU A 200 12.65 7.08 -16.84
CA GLU A 200 13.42 5.86 -17.14
C GLU A 200 14.44 5.52 -16.04
N PRO A 201 15.30 6.43 -15.56
CA PRO A 201 16.18 6.14 -14.43
C PRO A 201 15.41 5.83 -13.14
N SER A 202 14.28 6.48 -12.89
CA SER A 202 13.43 6.18 -11.73
C SER A 202 12.86 4.75 -11.79
N MET A 203 12.39 4.31 -12.96
CA MET A 203 11.91 2.94 -13.17
C MET A 203 13.03 1.92 -13.01
N LYS A 204 14.24 2.23 -13.45
CA LYS A 204 15.43 1.40 -13.21
C LYS A 204 15.66 1.18 -11.72
N LEU A 205 15.68 2.25 -10.93
CA LEU A 205 15.87 2.18 -9.48
C LEU A 205 14.73 1.41 -8.79
N ALA A 206 13.49 1.60 -9.23
CA ALA A 206 12.36 0.86 -8.69
C ALA A 206 12.51 -0.65 -8.91
N VAL A 207 12.94 -1.06 -10.10
CA VAL A 207 13.18 -2.46 -10.42
C VAL A 207 14.44 -3.02 -9.74
N ASP A 208 15.46 -2.21 -9.48
CA ASP A 208 16.62 -2.60 -8.67
C ASP A 208 16.19 -2.99 -7.25
N ILE A 209 15.26 -2.26 -6.63
CA ILE A 209 14.65 -2.64 -5.34
C ILE A 209 13.90 -3.96 -5.47
N ILE A 210 13.08 -4.14 -6.51
CA ILE A 210 12.32 -5.38 -6.74
C ILE A 210 13.28 -6.56 -6.81
N GLU A 211 14.31 -6.47 -7.65
CA GLU A 211 15.31 -7.53 -7.81
C GLU A 211 16.07 -7.81 -6.51
N TYR A 212 16.54 -6.77 -5.84
CA TYR A 212 17.30 -6.92 -4.59
C TYR A 212 16.47 -7.60 -3.50
N CYS A 213 15.26 -7.13 -3.25
CA CYS A 213 14.39 -7.70 -2.24
C CYS A 213 14.00 -9.14 -2.57
N THR A 214 13.67 -9.44 -3.82
CA THR A 214 13.38 -10.80 -4.27
C THR A 214 14.51 -11.77 -3.93
N ARG A 215 15.75 -11.34 -4.11
CA ARG A 215 16.93 -12.20 -3.88
C ARG A 215 17.35 -12.28 -2.41
N HIS A 216 17.15 -11.23 -1.62
CA HIS A 216 17.79 -11.09 -0.30
C HIS A 216 16.81 -10.87 0.85
N MET A 217 15.57 -10.43 0.60
CA MET A 217 14.60 -10.02 1.60
C MET A 217 13.23 -10.69 1.40
N PRO A 218 13.10 -12.01 1.60
CA PRO A 218 11.89 -12.77 1.24
C PRO A 218 10.63 -12.35 2.02
N ASN A 219 10.78 -11.64 3.14
CA ASN A 219 9.67 -11.17 3.97
C ASN A 219 9.34 -9.68 3.74
N PHE A 220 9.95 -9.05 2.74
CA PHE A 220 9.80 -7.62 2.48
C PHE A 220 9.08 -7.38 1.15
N ASN A 221 7.96 -6.67 1.19
CA ASN A 221 7.24 -6.29 -0.02
C ASN A 221 7.98 -5.13 -0.69
N HIS A 222 8.58 -5.42 -1.82
CA HIS A 222 9.46 -4.50 -2.55
C HIS A 222 8.74 -3.39 -3.31
N ILE A 223 7.41 -3.51 -3.46
CA ILE A 223 6.56 -2.49 -4.07
C ILE A 223 5.15 -2.56 -3.47
N SER A 224 4.51 -1.41 -3.35
CA SER A 224 3.09 -1.29 -2.98
C SER A 224 2.42 -0.34 -3.96
N ILE A 225 1.79 -0.91 -4.97
CA ILE A 225 1.14 -0.18 -6.06
C ILE A 225 -0.19 0.36 -5.55
N THR A 226 -0.47 1.64 -5.81
CA THR A 226 -1.58 2.32 -5.13
C THR A 226 -2.61 2.91 -6.08
N ASP A 227 -3.89 2.80 -5.72
CA ASP A 227 -4.99 3.54 -6.33
C ASP A 227 -5.25 4.90 -5.65
N TYR A 228 -4.76 5.10 -4.42
CA TYR A 228 -5.10 6.24 -3.57
C TYR A 228 -4.87 7.58 -4.26
N HIS A 229 -3.71 7.80 -4.86
CA HIS A 229 -3.38 9.09 -5.47
C HIS A 229 -4.19 9.34 -6.75
N PHE A 230 -4.56 8.32 -7.50
CA PHE A 230 -5.47 8.47 -8.63
C PHE A 230 -6.86 8.91 -8.16
N ARG A 231 -7.33 8.38 -7.04
CA ARG A 231 -8.60 8.78 -6.43
C ARG A 231 -8.56 10.22 -5.91
N GLU A 232 -7.50 10.60 -5.22
CA GLU A 232 -7.29 11.98 -4.76
C GLU A 232 -7.18 12.98 -5.94
N ALA A 233 -6.69 12.52 -7.09
CA ALA A 233 -6.67 13.29 -8.33
C ALA A 233 -8.03 13.32 -9.06
N GLY A 234 -9.07 12.68 -8.52
CA GLY A 234 -10.45 12.74 -9.02
C GLY A 234 -10.91 11.52 -9.83
N ALA A 235 -10.13 10.45 -9.90
CA ALA A 235 -10.59 9.22 -10.54
C ALA A 235 -11.64 8.52 -9.68
N ASP A 236 -12.67 7.96 -10.31
CA ASP A 236 -13.58 7.02 -9.65
C ASP A 236 -12.88 5.70 -9.32
N SER A 237 -13.51 4.86 -8.50
CA SER A 237 -12.90 3.61 -8.04
C SER A 237 -12.56 2.63 -9.18
N VAL A 238 -13.32 2.63 -10.28
CA VAL A 238 -13.07 1.75 -11.42
C VAL A 238 -11.83 2.23 -12.20
N ARG A 239 -11.74 3.53 -12.48
CA ARG A 239 -10.59 4.12 -13.17
C ARG A 239 -9.33 4.04 -12.33
N ALA A 240 -9.43 4.32 -11.03
CA ALA A 240 -8.28 4.23 -10.13
C ALA A 240 -7.72 2.80 -10.07
N ALA A 241 -8.58 1.79 -9.95
CA ALA A 241 -8.17 0.39 -10.03
C ALA A 241 -7.55 0.03 -11.39
N ALA A 242 -8.12 0.54 -12.50
CA ALA A 242 -7.58 0.30 -13.84
C ALA A 242 -6.17 0.90 -14.00
N PHE A 243 -5.92 2.12 -13.54
CA PHE A 243 -4.59 2.73 -13.54
C PHE A 243 -3.61 1.97 -12.66
N MET A 244 -4.00 1.61 -11.45
CA MET A 244 -3.18 0.81 -10.53
C MET A 244 -2.75 -0.52 -11.16
N PHE A 245 -3.65 -1.24 -11.84
CA PHE A 245 -3.30 -2.48 -12.52
C PHE A 245 -2.46 -2.26 -13.78
N ALA A 246 -2.64 -1.14 -14.49
CA ALA A 246 -1.79 -0.78 -15.62
C ALA A 246 -0.34 -0.53 -15.15
N ASP A 247 -0.15 0.19 -14.04
CA ASP A 247 1.15 0.38 -13.41
C ASP A 247 1.77 -0.96 -12.99
N ALA A 248 0.97 -1.85 -12.36
CA ALA A 248 1.43 -3.18 -11.98
C ALA A 248 1.97 -3.98 -13.17
N ILE A 249 1.25 -3.96 -14.30
CA ILE A 249 1.67 -4.65 -15.53
C ILE A 249 3.01 -4.08 -16.03
N GLU A 250 3.20 -2.76 -15.96
CA GLU A 250 4.44 -2.14 -16.44
C GLU A 250 5.62 -2.48 -15.53
N TYR A 251 5.47 -2.47 -14.20
CA TYR A 251 6.51 -2.95 -13.28
C TYR A 251 6.88 -4.42 -13.52
N ILE A 252 5.88 -5.28 -13.76
CA ILE A 252 6.13 -6.68 -14.13
C ILE A 252 6.95 -6.77 -15.42
N ARG A 253 6.59 -6.01 -16.47
CA ARG A 253 7.32 -5.99 -17.75
C ARG A 253 8.78 -5.57 -17.58
N TRP A 254 9.04 -4.55 -16.77
CA TRP A 254 10.39 -4.10 -16.48
C TRP A 254 11.19 -5.11 -15.67
N THR A 255 10.55 -5.77 -14.70
CA THR A 255 11.19 -6.80 -13.88
C THR A 255 11.54 -8.05 -14.70
N LEU A 256 10.68 -8.47 -15.61
CA LEU A 256 10.95 -9.57 -16.54
C LEU A 256 12.18 -9.30 -17.43
N LYS A 257 12.45 -8.05 -17.81
CA LYS A 257 13.66 -7.69 -18.57
C LYS A 257 14.97 -7.89 -17.76
N ARG A 258 14.88 -8.04 -16.44
CA ARG A 258 16.03 -8.39 -15.56
C ARG A 258 16.28 -9.89 -15.46
N GLY A 259 15.47 -10.73 -16.12
CA GLY A 259 15.61 -12.18 -16.12
C GLY A 259 14.99 -12.89 -14.93
N LEU A 260 14.18 -12.21 -14.13
CA LEU A 260 13.35 -12.81 -13.07
C LEU A 260 12.07 -13.38 -13.69
N SER A 261 11.56 -14.49 -13.17
CA SER A 261 10.22 -14.98 -13.51
C SER A 261 9.15 -14.29 -12.66
N VAL A 262 7.90 -14.26 -13.11
CA VAL A 262 6.80 -13.69 -12.32
C VAL A 262 6.66 -14.37 -10.97
N ASP A 263 6.83 -15.69 -10.93
CA ASP A 263 6.70 -16.50 -9.72
C ASP A 263 7.79 -16.20 -8.67
N ASP A 264 8.93 -15.64 -9.08
CA ASP A 264 10.00 -15.26 -8.15
C ASP A 264 9.63 -14.07 -7.28
N PHE A 265 8.90 -13.08 -7.82
CA PHE A 265 8.69 -11.79 -7.16
C PHE A 265 7.23 -11.42 -6.92
N ALA A 266 6.26 -11.99 -7.65
CA ALA A 266 4.86 -11.54 -7.59
C ALA A 266 4.23 -11.70 -6.20
N SER A 267 4.68 -12.68 -5.41
CA SER A 267 4.21 -12.88 -4.03
C SER A 267 4.57 -11.73 -3.08
N GLN A 268 5.56 -10.91 -3.43
CA GLN A 268 6.02 -9.74 -2.68
C GLN A 268 5.46 -8.42 -3.25
N VAL A 269 4.66 -8.46 -4.32
CA VAL A 269 3.93 -7.29 -4.82
C VAL A 269 2.72 -7.06 -3.92
N SER A 270 2.61 -5.89 -3.33
CA SER A 270 1.46 -5.49 -2.55
C SER A 270 0.67 -4.39 -3.26
N PHE A 271 -0.59 -4.25 -2.87
CA PHE A 271 -1.48 -3.21 -3.35
C PHE A 271 -1.97 -2.37 -2.19
N PHE A 272 -2.04 -1.07 -2.40
CA PHE A 272 -2.62 -0.12 -1.46
C PHE A 272 -3.91 0.45 -2.05
N LEU A 273 -5.02 0.03 -1.49
CA LEU A 273 -6.36 0.42 -1.93
C LEU A 273 -6.96 1.44 -0.96
N GLY A 274 -7.42 2.56 -1.50
CA GLY A 274 -8.16 3.55 -0.74
C GLY A 274 -9.54 3.01 -0.35
N SER A 275 -9.79 2.91 0.97
CA SER A 275 -11.11 2.59 1.51
C SER A 275 -11.69 3.84 2.15
N TYR A 276 -12.75 4.37 1.58
CA TYR A 276 -13.42 5.59 2.04
C TYR A 276 -14.67 5.25 2.86
N MET A 277 -15.29 6.28 3.45
CA MET A 277 -16.46 6.11 4.32
C MET A 277 -17.79 5.92 3.57
N ASP A 278 -17.75 5.84 2.26
CA ASP A 278 -18.91 5.58 1.40
C ASP A 278 -18.74 4.24 0.66
N ILE A 279 -19.87 3.61 0.42
CA ILE A 279 -19.99 2.32 -0.27
C ILE A 279 -20.11 2.55 -1.78
#